data_f25b665d68d9eb53721ec2378f3350c1
#
_entry.id   f25b665d68d9eb53721ec2378f3350c1
#
_cell.length_a   1.000
_cell.length_b   1.000
_cell.length_c   1.000
_cell.angle_alpha   90.00
_cell.angle_beta   90.00
_cell.angle_gamma   90.00
#
_symmetry.space_group_name_H-M   'P 1'
#
loop_
_entity.id
_entity.type
_entity.pdbx_description
1 polymer ?
#
loop_
_entity_poly.entity_id
_entity_poly.type
_entity_poly.pdbx_seq_one_letter_code
_entity_poly.pdbx_strand_id
1 'polypeptide(L)'
;VAVSGLTLAGADAGNYSLVLPNTLVADITPRALPVSGLAALSRVYDGGTLAALTGTATVAPLGGDAVALAGAAVGSFADKNAGAAKPVAVAGLSLTGADAGNYTLQAPAGLSADITPAPLPVTGLSAQSRPYDRSTVAPLAGVAAIAPLAGDSVTLGGVAVGRFDSAAAGVGKPVAVDGLVLAGADAGNYTLVPPAGL
;
A
#
# COMPACT_ATOMS: atom_id res chain seq x y z
N VAL A 1 40.74 -3.73 -23.45
CA VAL A 1 40.34 -3.21 -24.77
C VAL A 1 41.52 -3.25 -25.72
N ALA A 2 41.38 -3.88 -26.89
CA ALA A 2 42.39 -3.89 -27.91
C ALA A 2 42.21 -2.70 -28.87
N VAL A 3 43.33 -2.11 -29.29
CA VAL A 3 43.34 -1.07 -30.33
C VAL A 3 43.86 -1.67 -31.60
N SER A 4 43.14 -1.54 -32.71
CA SER A 4 43.52 -2.04 -34.02
C SER A 4 43.18 -1.03 -35.13
N GLY A 5 43.70 -1.26 -36.34
CA GLY A 5 43.38 -0.45 -37.52
C GLY A 5 44.11 0.89 -37.63
N LEU A 6 45.08 1.18 -36.73
CA LEU A 6 45.94 2.35 -36.84
C LEU A 6 47.13 2.05 -37.74
N THR A 7 47.44 2.94 -38.67
CA THR A 7 48.59 2.88 -39.56
C THR A 7 49.33 4.19 -39.56
N LEU A 8 50.64 4.16 -39.75
CA LEU A 8 51.43 5.35 -40.03
C LEU A 8 51.34 5.73 -41.53
N ALA A 9 51.21 7.03 -41.82
CA ALA A 9 51.20 7.54 -43.17
C ALA A 9 52.09 8.77 -43.26
N GLY A 10 52.63 9.04 -44.49
CA GLY A 10 53.54 10.15 -44.79
C GLY A 10 54.86 9.65 -45.37
N ALA A 11 55.64 10.57 -45.95
CA ALA A 11 56.88 10.26 -46.63
C ALA A 11 57.90 9.55 -45.70
N ASP A 12 57.92 9.91 -44.43
CA ASP A 12 58.89 9.39 -43.45
C ASP A 12 58.30 8.28 -42.53
N ALA A 13 57.11 7.74 -42.85
CA ALA A 13 56.40 6.72 -42.02
C ALA A 13 57.26 5.46 -41.82
N GLY A 14 58.12 5.10 -42.78
CA GLY A 14 59.00 3.95 -42.69
C GLY A 14 60.15 4.09 -41.66
N ASN A 15 60.39 5.29 -41.13
CA ASN A 15 61.41 5.54 -40.10
C ASN A 15 60.87 5.35 -38.67
N TYR A 16 59.54 5.03 -38.52
CA TYR A 16 58.88 4.87 -37.21
C TYR A 16 58.17 3.52 -37.11
N SER A 17 58.14 2.99 -35.92
CA SER A 17 57.29 1.85 -35.57
C SER A 17 56.12 2.29 -34.72
N LEU A 18 54.90 1.90 -35.09
CA LEU A 18 53.73 2.21 -34.31
C LEU A 18 53.62 1.26 -33.11
N VAL A 19 53.70 1.85 -31.91
CA VAL A 19 53.50 1.11 -30.66
C VAL A 19 52.06 1.39 -30.18
N LEU A 20 51.23 0.34 -30.20
CA LEU A 20 49.87 0.43 -29.70
C LEU A 20 49.85 0.29 -28.19
N PRO A 21 48.92 1.03 -27.48
CA PRO A 21 48.74 0.85 -26.04
C PRO A 21 48.18 -0.56 -25.75
N ASN A 22 48.82 -1.27 -24.82
CA ASN A 22 48.45 -2.65 -24.45
C ASN A 22 47.72 -2.76 -23.09
N THR A 23 47.48 -1.63 -22.44
CA THR A 23 46.92 -1.58 -21.08
C THR A 23 45.63 -0.74 -20.99
N LEU A 24 44.86 -0.66 -22.08
CA LEU A 24 43.55 0.01 -22.03
C LEU A 24 42.53 -0.91 -21.32
N VAL A 25 41.90 -0.40 -20.29
CA VAL A 25 40.83 -1.08 -19.54
C VAL A 25 39.55 -0.27 -19.60
N ALA A 26 38.42 -0.94 -19.59
CA ALA A 26 37.10 -0.34 -19.46
C ALA A 26 36.15 -1.38 -18.84
N ASP A 27 35.19 -0.89 -18.09
CA ASP A 27 34.21 -1.72 -17.43
C ASP A 27 32.96 -1.90 -18.33
N ILE A 28 32.35 -3.07 -18.20
CA ILE A 28 30.99 -3.33 -18.70
C ILE A 28 30.13 -3.54 -17.47
N THR A 29 29.24 -2.59 -17.20
CA THR A 29 28.35 -2.64 -16.03
C THR A 29 27.05 -3.37 -16.33
N PRO A 30 26.47 -4.11 -15.36
CA PRO A 30 25.20 -4.79 -15.56
C PRO A 30 24.08 -3.81 -15.96
N ARG A 31 23.22 -4.26 -16.88
CA ARG A 31 22.07 -3.49 -17.35
C ARG A 31 20.93 -3.59 -16.36
N ALA A 32 20.30 -2.45 -16.05
CA ALA A 32 19.07 -2.42 -15.27
C ALA A 32 17.93 -3.14 -16.02
N LEU A 33 17.23 -4.05 -15.32
CA LEU A 33 16.13 -4.86 -15.85
C LEU A 33 14.88 -4.65 -14.97
N PRO A 34 13.97 -3.74 -15.36
CA PRO A 34 12.79 -3.45 -14.57
C PRO A 34 11.78 -4.60 -14.61
N VAL A 35 11.17 -4.85 -13.46
CA VAL A 35 10.00 -5.73 -13.34
C VAL A 35 8.75 -4.97 -13.74
N SER A 36 7.88 -5.61 -14.50
CA SER A 36 6.58 -5.10 -14.95
C SER A 36 5.48 -6.14 -14.74
N GLY A 37 4.22 -5.76 -15.03
CA GLY A 37 3.07 -6.66 -15.02
C GLY A 37 2.43 -6.88 -13.64
N LEU A 38 2.89 -6.21 -12.59
CA LEU A 38 2.29 -6.26 -11.25
C LEU A 38 1.45 -5.01 -10.99
N ALA A 39 0.37 -5.18 -10.20
CA ALA A 39 -0.41 -4.10 -9.61
C ALA A 39 -0.68 -4.40 -8.14
N ALA A 40 -0.81 -3.36 -7.32
CA ALA A 40 -1.19 -3.49 -5.92
C ALA A 40 -2.69 -3.35 -5.74
N LEU A 41 -3.27 -4.09 -4.79
CA LEU A 41 -4.70 -4.05 -4.47
C LEU A 41 -4.93 -3.24 -3.19
N SER A 42 -5.95 -2.37 -3.25
CA SER A 42 -6.46 -1.68 -2.07
C SER A 42 -7.14 -2.65 -1.09
N ARG A 43 -7.11 -2.30 0.19
CA ARG A 43 -7.69 -3.12 1.26
C ARG A 43 -8.29 -2.27 2.37
N VAL A 44 -9.11 -2.89 3.20
CA VAL A 44 -9.54 -2.31 4.46
C VAL A 44 -8.41 -2.47 5.49
N TYR A 45 -8.30 -1.52 6.40
CA TYR A 45 -7.35 -1.57 7.51
C TYR A 45 -7.51 -2.87 8.34
N ASP A 46 -6.39 -3.55 8.57
CA ASP A 46 -6.30 -4.81 9.32
C ASP A 46 -5.14 -4.82 10.33
N GLY A 47 -4.47 -3.67 10.54
CA GLY A 47 -3.32 -3.54 11.43
C GLY A 47 -2.00 -4.04 10.84
N GLY A 48 -1.97 -4.63 9.64
CA GLY A 48 -0.77 -5.13 8.98
C GLY A 48 -0.17 -4.18 7.95
N THR A 49 0.98 -4.56 7.38
CA THR A 49 1.65 -3.83 6.29
C THR A 49 1.69 -4.61 4.98
N LEU A 50 1.19 -5.86 4.95
CA LEU A 50 1.19 -6.67 3.73
C LEU A 50 0.30 -6.04 2.67
N ALA A 51 0.81 -5.88 1.44
CA ALA A 51 0.05 -5.43 0.28
C ALA A 51 -0.17 -6.60 -0.68
N ALA A 52 -1.43 -6.92 -0.95
CA ALA A 52 -1.75 -7.94 -1.96
C ALA A 52 -1.38 -7.43 -3.35
N LEU A 53 -0.75 -8.29 -4.14
CA LEU A 53 -0.38 -8.02 -5.52
C LEU A 53 -1.25 -8.84 -6.47
N THR A 54 -1.49 -8.30 -7.65
CA THR A 54 -2.15 -8.98 -8.78
C THR A 54 -1.32 -8.83 -10.05
N GLY A 55 -1.61 -9.65 -11.06
CA GLY A 55 -0.84 -9.70 -12.28
C GLY A 55 0.31 -10.71 -12.22
N THR A 56 1.11 -10.74 -13.27
CA THR A 56 2.29 -11.62 -13.38
C THR A 56 3.54 -10.77 -13.55
N ALA A 57 4.51 -10.95 -12.66
CA ALA A 57 5.80 -10.29 -12.78
C ALA A 57 6.52 -10.76 -14.05
N THR A 58 6.97 -9.83 -14.87
CA THR A 58 7.72 -10.08 -16.08
C THR A 58 8.92 -9.16 -16.20
N VAL A 59 9.95 -9.61 -16.94
CA VAL A 59 11.12 -8.81 -17.33
C VAL A 59 11.33 -8.96 -18.84
N ALA A 60 12.00 -7.98 -19.44
CA ALA A 60 12.32 -7.98 -20.87
C ALA A 60 13.86 -7.85 -21.08
N PRO A 61 14.61 -8.96 -21.00
CA PRO A 61 16.04 -8.97 -21.31
C PRO A 61 16.30 -8.68 -22.79
N LEU A 62 17.55 -8.45 -23.15
CA LEU A 62 17.95 -8.34 -24.55
C LEU A 62 17.68 -9.66 -25.31
N GLY A 63 17.36 -9.54 -26.59
CA GLY A 63 17.03 -10.71 -27.40
C GLY A 63 18.18 -11.69 -27.49
N GLY A 64 17.91 -12.96 -27.16
CA GLY A 64 18.89 -14.05 -27.14
C GLY A 64 19.44 -14.38 -25.76
N ASP A 65 19.27 -13.49 -24.77
CA ASP A 65 19.76 -13.74 -23.41
C ASP A 65 18.84 -14.66 -22.61
N ALA A 66 19.45 -15.65 -21.94
CA ALA A 66 18.76 -16.60 -21.07
C ALA A 66 18.63 -16.01 -19.66
N VAL A 67 17.57 -15.21 -19.44
CA VAL A 67 17.25 -14.58 -18.15
C VAL A 67 15.77 -14.82 -17.80
N ALA A 68 15.51 -15.25 -16.58
CA ALA A 68 14.17 -15.47 -16.06
C ALA A 68 14.03 -14.89 -14.65
N LEU A 69 12.77 -14.61 -14.23
CA LEU A 69 12.45 -14.28 -12.85
C LEU A 69 12.29 -15.55 -12.01
N ALA A 70 12.79 -15.50 -10.79
CA ALA A 70 12.58 -16.50 -9.75
C ALA A 70 12.12 -15.84 -8.45
N GLY A 71 11.59 -16.65 -7.52
CA GLY A 71 11.03 -16.18 -6.26
C GLY A 71 9.55 -15.80 -6.37
N ALA A 72 8.99 -15.33 -5.27
CA ALA A 72 7.62 -14.85 -5.18
C ALA A 72 7.61 -13.36 -4.85
N ALA A 73 6.86 -12.57 -5.61
CA ALA A 73 6.68 -11.15 -5.34
C ALA A 73 5.89 -10.96 -4.04
N VAL A 74 6.43 -10.20 -3.10
CA VAL A 74 5.79 -9.83 -1.84
C VAL A 74 5.67 -8.31 -1.81
N GLY A 75 4.43 -7.81 -1.76
CA GLY A 75 4.12 -6.39 -1.63
C GLY A 75 4.03 -5.96 -0.17
N SER A 76 4.49 -4.75 0.14
CA SER A 76 4.36 -4.16 1.47
C SER A 76 4.15 -2.66 1.42
N PHE A 77 3.28 -2.16 2.30
CA PHE A 77 3.16 -0.74 2.64
C PHE A 77 4.27 -0.34 3.63
N ALA A 78 4.67 0.93 3.63
CA ALA A 78 5.67 1.45 4.56
C ALA A 78 5.18 1.45 6.03
N ASP A 79 3.86 1.62 6.23
CA ASP A 79 3.19 1.58 7.53
C ASP A 79 1.77 1.00 7.40
N LYS A 80 1.14 0.66 8.53
CA LYS A 80 -0.20 0.07 8.60
C LYS A 80 -1.35 1.05 8.35
N ASN A 81 -1.13 2.37 8.47
CA ASN A 81 -2.19 3.36 8.60
C ASN A 81 -3.04 3.51 7.33
N ALA A 82 -4.31 3.82 7.53
CA ALA A 82 -5.22 4.16 6.46
C ALA A 82 -4.75 5.39 5.67
N GLY A 83 -4.94 5.37 4.37
CA GLY A 83 -4.53 6.44 3.47
C GLY A 83 -4.73 6.04 2.00
N ALA A 84 -4.89 7.05 1.16
CA ALA A 84 -5.03 6.86 -0.29
C ALA A 84 -3.67 6.86 -0.99
N ALA A 85 -3.58 6.14 -2.10
CA ALA A 85 -2.42 6.07 -2.99
C ALA A 85 -1.09 5.81 -2.25
N LYS A 86 -1.11 4.97 -1.21
CA LYS A 86 0.09 4.63 -0.44
C LYS A 86 1.06 3.82 -1.31
N PRO A 87 2.36 4.20 -1.35
CA PRO A 87 3.35 3.45 -2.12
C PRO A 87 3.49 2.03 -1.60
N VAL A 88 3.61 1.08 -2.56
CA VAL A 88 3.82 -0.33 -2.28
C VAL A 88 5.20 -0.74 -2.78
N ALA A 89 6.04 -1.21 -1.87
CA ALA A 89 7.32 -1.82 -2.19
C ALA A 89 7.12 -3.31 -2.55
N VAL A 90 7.91 -3.81 -3.50
CA VAL A 90 7.91 -5.22 -3.90
C VAL A 90 9.28 -5.82 -3.66
N ALA A 91 9.31 -6.96 -3.00
CA ALA A 91 10.51 -7.73 -2.70
C ALA A 91 10.30 -9.21 -3.07
N GLY A 92 11.35 -10.04 -2.86
CA GLY A 92 11.29 -11.50 -3.00
C GLY A 92 11.52 -12.03 -4.41
N LEU A 93 11.76 -11.16 -5.40
CA LEU A 93 12.12 -11.56 -6.76
C LEU A 93 13.65 -11.55 -6.97
N SER A 94 14.13 -12.45 -7.82
CA SER A 94 15.53 -12.50 -8.25
C SER A 94 15.63 -12.88 -9.73
N LEU A 95 16.81 -12.67 -10.33
CA LEU A 95 17.10 -13.11 -11.68
C LEU A 95 17.80 -14.47 -11.66
N THR A 96 17.48 -15.32 -12.63
CA THR A 96 18.10 -16.62 -12.88
C THR A 96 18.35 -16.79 -14.38
N GLY A 97 19.22 -17.74 -14.75
CA GLY A 97 19.62 -18.01 -16.13
C GLY A 97 21.09 -17.71 -16.37
N ALA A 98 21.61 -18.21 -17.49
CA ALA A 98 23.04 -18.11 -17.82
C ALA A 98 23.53 -16.66 -17.91
N ASP A 99 22.66 -15.76 -18.40
CA ASP A 99 22.98 -14.36 -18.63
C ASP A 99 22.51 -13.41 -17.51
N ALA A 100 21.97 -13.97 -16.40
CA ALA A 100 21.43 -13.18 -15.29
C ALA A 100 22.45 -12.21 -14.67
N GLY A 101 23.75 -12.58 -14.66
CA GLY A 101 24.84 -11.75 -14.15
C GLY A 101 25.09 -10.47 -14.94
N ASN A 102 24.59 -10.37 -16.17
CA ASN A 102 24.68 -9.17 -17.01
C ASN A 102 23.60 -8.13 -16.68
N TYR A 103 22.72 -8.43 -15.71
CA TYR A 103 21.56 -7.59 -15.36
C TYR A 103 21.49 -7.31 -13.86
N THR A 104 20.90 -6.17 -13.54
CA THR A 104 20.48 -5.81 -12.17
C THR A 104 18.97 -5.68 -12.15
N LEU A 105 18.29 -6.52 -11.35
CA LEU A 105 16.84 -6.47 -11.19
C LEU A 105 16.42 -5.15 -10.56
N GLN A 106 15.46 -4.46 -11.17
CA GLN A 106 14.82 -3.29 -10.60
C GLN A 106 13.39 -3.65 -10.19
N ALA A 107 13.07 -3.43 -8.92
CA ALA A 107 11.71 -3.58 -8.43
C ALA A 107 10.75 -2.67 -9.24
N PRO A 108 9.48 -3.09 -9.40
CA PRO A 108 8.49 -2.26 -10.11
C PRO A 108 8.34 -0.92 -9.39
N ALA A 109 8.34 0.17 -10.16
CA ALA A 109 8.16 1.52 -9.65
C ALA A 109 6.70 1.97 -9.77
N GLY A 110 6.27 2.87 -8.87
CA GLY A 110 4.97 3.54 -8.97
C GLY A 110 3.78 2.68 -8.56
N LEU A 111 3.98 1.52 -7.96
CA LEU A 111 2.86 0.76 -7.38
C LEU A 111 2.31 1.49 -6.17
N SER A 112 1.00 1.69 -6.14
CA SER A 112 0.29 2.26 -5.00
C SER A 112 -1.08 1.61 -4.83
N ALA A 113 -1.59 1.63 -3.60
CA ALA A 113 -2.92 1.14 -3.27
C ALA A 113 -3.44 1.88 -2.02
N ASP A 114 -4.74 1.82 -1.79
CA ASP A 114 -5.37 2.45 -0.64
C ASP A 114 -5.46 1.46 0.53
N ILE A 115 -5.29 1.98 1.74
CA ILE A 115 -5.78 1.34 2.95
C ILE A 115 -6.97 2.17 3.42
N THR A 116 -8.19 1.65 3.27
CA THR A 116 -9.40 2.33 3.72
C THR A 116 -9.64 2.09 5.20
N PRO A 117 -10.18 3.08 5.96
CA PRO A 117 -10.49 2.87 7.37
C PRO A 117 -11.43 1.69 7.59
N ALA A 118 -11.19 0.92 8.66
CA ALA A 118 -12.05 -0.17 9.06
C ALA A 118 -13.33 0.34 9.74
N PRO A 119 -14.50 -0.23 9.47
CA PRO A 119 -15.71 0.10 10.21
C PRO A 119 -15.58 -0.35 11.67
N LEU A 120 -15.88 0.56 12.62
CA LEU A 120 -15.82 0.30 14.05
C LEU A 120 -17.21 0.53 14.65
N PRO A 121 -18.00 -0.54 14.84
CA PRO A 121 -19.36 -0.43 15.34
C PRO A 121 -19.39 -0.04 16.82
N VAL A 122 -20.32 0.83 17.17
CA VAL A 122 -20.66 1.14 18.54
C VAL A 122 -21.70 0.12 19.05
N THR A 123 -21.46 -0.40 20.23
CA THR A 123 -22.30 -1.40 20.91
C THR A 123 -22.69 -0.92 22.30
N GLY A 124 -23.53 -1.68 23.02
CA GLY A 124 -23.86 -1.45 24.43
C GLY A 124 -24.91 -0.38 24.69
N LEU A 125 -25.50 0.24 23.69
CA LEU A 125 -26.60 1.19 23.83
C LEU A 125 -27.94 0.53 23.49
N SER A 126 -29.00 1.02 24.14
CA SER A 126 -30.40 0.72 23.82
C SER A 126 -31.26 1.95 23.93
N ALA A 127 -32.28 2.06 23.07
CA ALA A 127 -33.25 3.13 23.15
C ALA A 127 -34.35 2.79 24.17
N GLN A 128 -34.84 3.83 24.89
CA GLN A 128 -35.92 3.73 25.86
C GLN A 128 -37.17 4.38 25.36
N SER A 129 -38.31 3.73 25.56
CA SER A 129 -39.63 4.32 25.30
C SER A 129 -39.89 5.46 26.27
N ARG A 130 -40.68 6.46 25.84
CA ARG A 130 -41.11 7.58 26.68
C ARG A 130 -42.51 8.05 26.29
N PRO A 131 -43.22 8.77 27.21
CA PRO A 131 -44.45 9.48 26.87
C PRO A 131 -44.20 10.60 25.85
N TYR A 132 -45.22 10.98 25.10
CA TYR A 132 -45.21 12.10 24.17
C TYR A 132 -44.95 13.42 24.88
N ASP A 133 -43.95 14.19 24.44
CA ASP A 133 -43.53 15.46 25.02
C ASP A 133 -43.17 16.53 23.95
N ARG A 134 -43.53 16.30 22.68
CA ARG A 134 -43.23 17.16 21.53
C ARG A 134 -41.72 17.19 21.14
N SER A 135 -40.87 16.42 21.78
CA SER A 135 -39.44 16.34 21.47
C SER A 135 -39.13 15.16 20.54
N THR A 136 -37.99 15.23 19.84
CA THR A 136 -37.41 14.10 19.11
C THR A 136 -36.28 13.44 19.89
N VAL A 137 -35.89 13.93 21.07
CA VAL A 137 -34.82 13.29 21.87
C VAL A 137 -35.29 11.93 22.37
N ALA A 138 -34.52 10.90 22.07
CA ALA A 138 -34.72 9.53 22.55
C ALA A 138 -33.82 9.25 23.75
N PRO A 139 -34.37 8.87 24.92
CA PRO A 139 -33.56 8.44 26.04
C PRO A 139 -32.77 7.18 25.65
N LEU A 140 -31.47 7.15 25.98
CA LEU A 140 -30.60 6.00 25.79
C LEU A 140 -30.26 5.36 27.14
N ALA A 141 -30.12 4.07 27.16
CA ALA A 141 -29.61 3.28 28.30
C ALA A 141 -28.40 2.45 27.86
N GLY A 142 -27.58 2.05 28.84
CA GLY A 142 -26.36 1.31 28.60
C GLY A 142 -25.12 2.22 28.51
N VAL A 143 -24.00 1.61 28.18
CA VAL A 143 -22.71 2.32 28.00
C VAL A 143 -22.20 2.04 26.59
N ALA A 144 -21.97 3.10 25.83
CA ALA A 144 -21.38 2.99 24.49
C ALA A 144 -19.97 2.36 24.57
N ALA A 145 -19.73 1.33 23.79
CA ALA A 145 -18.46 0.63 23.71
C ALA A 145 -18.05 0.37 22.26
N ILE A 146 -16.73 0.28 22.02
CA ILE A 146 -16.11 -0.09 20.76
C ILE A 146 -15.08 -1.20 20.98
N ALA A 147 -14.78 -1.97 19.94
CA ALA A 147 -13.78 -3.03 19.97
C ALA A 147 -12.79 -2.86 18.81
N PRO A 148 -11.78 -1.97 18.91
CA PRO A 148 -10.74 -1.84 17.90
C PRO A 148 -9.86 -3.08 17.85
N LEU A 149 -9.01 -3.19 16.82
CA LEU A 149 -8.01 -4.25 16.71
C LEU A 149 -7.05 -4.23 17.90
N ALA A 150 -6.61 -5.41 18.30
CA ALA A 150 -5.67 -5.54 19.41
C ALA A 150 -4.36 -4.79 19.13
N GLY A 151 -3.94 -3.96 20.07
CA GLY A 151 -2.74 -3.15 19.98
C GLY A 151 -2.97 -1.73 19.43
N ASP A 152 -4.17 -1.41 18.95
CA ASP A 152 -4.49 -0.06 18.52
C ASP A 152 -4.98 0.80 19.69
N SER A 153 -4.52 2.05 19.69
CA SER A 153 -4.93 3.07 20.67
C SER A 153 -6.12 3.86 20.12
N VAL A 154 -7.34 3.37 20.39
CA VAL A 154 -8.59 4.04 19.99
C VAL A 154 -9.54 4.10 21.18
N THR A 155 -10.09 5.26 21.42
CA THR A 155 -11.08 5.53 22.48
C THR A 155 -12.34 6.15 21.92
N LEU A 156 -13.47 5.92 22.55
CA LEU A 156 -14.73 6.54 22.24
C LEU A 156 -14.90 7.79 23.10
N GLY A 157 -15.10 8.93 22.47
CA GLY A 157 -15.36 10.22 23.10
C GLY A 157 -16.73 10.78 22.71
N GLY A 158 -17.06 11.96 23.25
CA GLY A 158 -18.34 12.61 23.02
C GLY A 158 -19.45 12.10 23.94
N VAL A 159 -20.68 12.52 23.67
CA VAL A 159 -21.89 12.12 24.42
C VAL A 159 -22.90 11.59 23.43
N ALA A 160 -23.34 10.35 23.62
CA ALA A 160 -24.37 9.74 22.78
C ALA A 160 -25.69 10.46 22.93
N VAL A 161 -26.27 10.92 21.84
CA VAL A 161 -27.58 11.56 21.77
C VAL A 161 -28.50 10.77 20.88
N GLY A 162 -29.54 10.15 21.44
CA GLY A 162 -30.57 9.45 20.68
C GLY A 162 -31.61 10.42 20.11
N ARG A 163 -32.04 10.14 18.88
CA ARG A 163 -33.09 10.94 18.22
C ARG A 163 -34.07 10.03 17.49
N PHE A 164 -35.36 10.21 17.76
CA PHE A 164 -36.43 9.65 16.92
C PHE A 164 -36.49 10.42 15.59
N ASP A 165 -36.98 9.78 14.57
CA ASP A 165 -37.22 10.35 13.24
C ASP A 165 -38.26 11.52 13.27
N SER A 166 -39.22 11.46 14.20
CA SER A 166 -40.23 12.49 14.39
C SER A 166 -40.73 12.50 15.84
N ALA A 167 -41.33 13.62 16.27
CA ALA A 167 -41.94 13.75 17.60
C ALA A 167 -43.29 13.03 17.72
N ALA A 168 -43.90 12.58 16.63
CA ALA A 168 -45.22 11.93 16.66
C ALA A 168 -45.21 10.62 17.45
N ALA A 169 -46.29 10.35 18.21
CA ALA A 169 -46.45 9.07 18.88
C ALA A 169 -46.48 7.89 17.87
N GLY A 170 -45.88 6.77 18.20
CA GLY A 170 -45.79 5.58 17.37
C GLY A 170 -45.09 4.43 18.07
N VAL A 171 -45.20 3.21 17.52
CA VAL A 171 -44.58 2.00 18.03
C VAL A 171 -43.43 1.62 17.13
N GLY A 172 -42.30 1.14 17.69
CA GLY A 172 -41.15 0.67 16.92
C GLY A 172 -40.46 1.76 16.10
N LYS A 173 -40.44 3.01 16.63
CA LYS A 173 -39.79 4.14 15.96
C LYS A 173 -38.27 3.97 15.98
N PRO A 174 -37.59 4.08 14.83
CA PRO A 174 -36.13 4.00 14.80
C PRO A 174 -35.49 5.19 15.54
N VAL A 175 -34.39 4.90 16.23
CA VAL A 175 -33.58 5.90 16.94
C VAL A 175 -32.21 5.98 16.30
N ALA A 176 -31.85 7.16 15.79
CA ALA A 176 -30.49 7.48 15.39
C ALA A 176 -29.68 7.91 16.61
N VAL A 177 -28.39 7.58 16.63
CA VAL A 177 -27.45 7.98 17.68
C VAL A 177 -26.34 8.82 17.08
N ASP A 178 -26.19 10.04 17.64
CA ASP A 178 -25.19 11.02 17.23
C ASP A 178 -24.28 11.40 18.41
N GLY A 179 -23.30 12.28 18.15
CA GLY A 179 -22.46 12.93 19.16
C GLY A 179 -21.27 12.10 19.65
N LEU A 180 -21.09 10.88 19.17
CA LEU A 180 -19.91 10.06 19.45
C LEU A 180 -18.79 10.34 18.45
N VAL A 181 -17.55 10.32 18.92
CA VAL A 181 -16.33 10.52 18.10
C VAL A 181 -15.25 9.53 18.50
N LEU A 182 -14.38 9.17 17.56
CA LEU A 182 -13.18 8.40 17.86
C LEU A 182 -12.02 9.34 18.20
N ALA A 183 -11.19 8.94 19.17
CA ALA A 183 -9.97 9.62 19.57
C ALA A 183 -8.87 8.56 19.82
N GLY A 184 -7.61 9.02 19.87
CA GLY A 184 -6.44 8.15 20.04
C GLY A 184 -5.56 8.13 18.80
N ALA A 185 -4.34 7.59 18.95
CA ALA A 185 -3.31 7.61 17.89
C ALA A 185 -3.74 6.86 16.62
N ASP A 186 -4.53 5.80 16.77
CA ASP A 186 -4.97 4.94 15.67
C ASP A 186 -6.43 5.25 15.22
N ALA A 187 -7.08 6.30 15.77
CA ALA A 187 -8.47 6.63 15.45
C ALA A 187 -8.71 6.87 13.94
N GLY A 188 -7.73 7.44 13.24
CA GLY A 188 -7.80 7.68 11.79
C GLY A 188 -7.85 6.41 10.93
N ASN A 189 -7.56 5.25 11.52
CA ASN A 189 -7.64 3.95 10.85
C ASN A 189 -9.04 3.34 10.89
N TYR A 190 -10.02 4.05 11.49
CA TYR A 190 -11.37 3.56 11.69
C TYR A 190 -12.42 4.56 11.26
N THR A 191 -13.56 4.06 10.86
CA THR A 191 -14.80 4.83 10.67
C THR A 191 -15.80 4.38 11.72
N LEU A 192 -16.25 5.31 12.56
CA LEU A 192 -17.27 5.03 13.56
C LEU A 192 -18.59 4.66 12.88
N VAL A 193 -19.15 3.52 13.27
CA VAL A 193 -20.46 3.07 12.81
C VAL A 193 -21.43 3.17 13.98
N PRO A 194 -22.38 4.14 13.96
CA PRO A 194 -23.39 4.24 15.00
C PRO A 194 -24.21 2.94 15.11
N PRO A 195 -24.77 2.65 16.30
CA PRO A 195 -25.63 1.49 16.46
C PRO A 195 -26.86 1.63 15.58
N ALA A 196 -27.25 0.55 14.90
CA ALA A 196 -28.43 0.49 14.07
C ALA A 196 -29.56 -0.30 14.75
N GLY A 197 -30.82 0.11 14.51
CA GLY A 197 -32.00 -0.63 14.97
C GLY A 197 -32.27 -0.49 16.48
N LEU A 198 -31.91 0.62 17.08
CA LEU A 198 -32.29 0.94 18.45
C LEU A 198 -33.77 1.38 18.52
#